data_505bfa028b7da07a3f65562ba4f02428
#
_entry.id   505bfa028b7da07a3f65562ba4f02428
#
_cell.length_a   1.000
_cell.length_b   1.000
_cell.length_c   1.000
_cell.angle_alpha   90.00
_cell.angle_beta   90.00
_cell.angle_gamma   90.00
#
_symmetry.space_group_name_H-M   'P 1'
#
loop_
_entity.id
_entity.type
_entity.pdbx_description
1 polymer ?
#
loop_
_entity_poly.entity_id
_entity_poly.type
_entity_poly.pdbx_seq_one_letter_code
_entity_poly.pdbx_strand_id
1 'polypeptide(L)'
;SELHPFKGHPFKVKDDEAMMETADSIKQYGVLVPAIARPDPEGGYELVAGHRRHRASELAEKETMPVIVRDLDDDAATIIMVDSNLQRESLLPSERAFAYKMKLDAMKHQGERVDLTSSQVGTRLRADEILAQQAGSSRNQVQRFIRLTELIPELLDMVDEKKIALNPAYEL
;
A
#
# COMPACT_ATOMS: atom_id res chain seq x y z
N SER A 1 -2.83 22.04 5.48
CA SER A 1 -3.51 20.75 5.75
C SER A 1 -2.75 20.01 6.84
N GLU A 2 -3.45 19.49 7.83
CA GLU A 2 -2.86 18.68 8.91
C GLU A 2 -2.67 17.21 8.50
N LEU A 3 -3.15 16.83 7.31
CA LEU A 3 -3.11 15.48 6.81
C LEU A 3 -2.04 15.33 5.73
N HIS A 4 -1.09 14.43 5.96
CA HIS A 4 0.04 14.16 5.07
C HIS A 4 -0.09 12.77 4.41
N PRO A 5 0.39 12.57 3.17
CA PRO A 5 0.44 11.25 2.55
C PRO A 5 1.37 10.31 3.33
N PHE A 6 1.11 9.00 3.24
CA PHE A 6 1.98 7.96 3.81
C PHE A 6 3.39 8.04 3.24
N LYS A 7 4.40 8.07 4.10
CA LYS A 7 5.80 8.14 3.70
C LYS A 7 6.22 6.87 2.95
N GLY A 8 6.72 7.04 1.72
CA GLY A 8 7.11 5.92 0.88
C GLY A 8 5.94 5.14 0.25
N HIS A 9 4.76 5.74 0.16
CA HIS A 9 3.58 5.15 -0.48
C HIS A 9 3.87 4.71 -1.92
N PRO A 10 3.77 3.40 -2.25
CA PRO A 10 4.19 2.89 -3.56
C PRO A 10 3.15 3.06 -4.66
N PHE A 11 1.89 3.35 -4.28
CA PHE A 11 0.76 3.41 -5.21
C PHE A 11 0.62 4.80 -5.82
N LYS A 12 0.56 4.86 -7.15
CA LYS A 12 0.37 6.12 -7.88
C LYS A 12 -1.08 6.60 -7.75
N VAL A 13 -1.24 7.86 -7.32
CA VAL A 13 -2.52 8.55 -7.33
C VAL A 13 -2.58 9.39 -8.59
N LYS A 14 -3.44 9.01 -9.54
CA LYS A 14 -3.57 9.70 -10.84
C LYS A 14 -4.88 10.48 -10.88
N ASP A 15 -4.83 11.66 -11.47
CA ASP A 15 -6.00 12.47 -11.77
C ASP A 15 -6.61 12.03 -13.11
N ASP A 16 -7.12 10.78 -13.12
CA ASP A 16 -7.81 10.16 -14.25
C ASP A 16 -9.32 10.43 -14.21
N GLU A 17 -10.07 9.96 -15.22
CA GLU A 17 -11.51 10.13 -15.31
C GLU A 17 -12.22 9.58 -14.07
N ALA A 18 -11.84 8.40 -13.57
CA ALA A 18 -12.39 7.81 -12.35
C ALA A 18 -12.09 8.65 -11.08
N MET A 19 -10.99 9.40 -11.07
CA MET A 19 -10.69 10.34 -10.00
C MET A 19 -11.62 11.56 -10.08
N MET A 20 -11.88 12.06 -11.27
CA MET A 20 -12.79 13.20 -11.47
C MET A 20 -14.23 12.84 -11.09
N GLU A 21 -14.71 11.65 -11.46
CA GLU A 21 -16.01 11.13 -11.03
C GLU A 21 -16.10 11.03 -9.49
N THR A 22 -15.02 10.56 -8.86
CA THR A 22 -14.94 10.50 -7.39
C THR A 22 -14.97 11.90 -6.77
N ALA A 23 -14.28 12.87 -7.35
CA ALA A 23 -14.29 14.26 -6.90
C ALA A 23 -15.68 14.89 -7.04
N ASP A 24 -16.38 14.65 -8.16
CA ASP A 24 -17.75 15.14 -8.37
C ASP A 24 -18.74 14.53 -7.37
N SER A 25 -18.62 13.22 -7.10
CA SER A 25 -19.39 12.56 -6.05
C SER A 25 -19.14 13.17 -4.66
N ILE A 26 -17.86 13.42 -4.33
CA ILE A 26 -17.49 14.07 -3.06
C ILE A 26 -18.00 15.51 -2.99
N LYS A 27 -17.98 16.22 -4.11
CA LYS A 27 -18.53 17.58 -4.19
C LYS A 27 -20.02 17.61 -3.85
N GLN A 28 -20.76 16.63 -4.34
CA GLN A 28 -22.20 16.52 -4.18
C GLN A 28 -22.62 15.95 -2.82
N TYR A 29 -21.97 14.86 -2.37
CA TYR A 29 -22.41 14.08 -1.20
C TYR A 29 -21.43 14.13 -0.03
N GLY A 30 -20.24 14.71 -0.21
CA GLY A 30 -19.16 14.63 0.76
C GLY A 30 -18.46 13.28 0.74
N VAL A 31 -17.51 13.08 1.66
CA VAL A 31 -16.81 11.82 1.85
C VAL A 31 -17.63 10.90 2.74
N LEU A 32 -18.24 9.88 2.15
CA LEU A 32 -19.15 8.96 2.87
C LEU A 32 -18.41 7.93 3.73
N VAL A 33 -17.21 7.51 3.30
CA VAL A 33 -16.37 6.54 4.03
C VAL A 33 -15.11 7.26 4.52
N PRO A 34 -14.90 7.35 5.85
CA PRO A 34 -13.72 8.02 6.40
C PRO A 34 -12.42 7.36 5.94
N ALA A 35 -11.36 8.15 5.82
CA ALA A 35 -10.00 7.62 5.68
C ALA A 35 -9.46 7.15 7.02
N ILE A 36 -8.31 6.45 7.01
CA ILE A 36 -7.58 6.05 8.21
C ILE A 36 -6.29 6.86 8.25
N ALA A 37 -6.03 7.48 9.41
CA ALA A 37 -4.82 8.24 9.67
C ALA A 37 -4.23 7.86 11.03
N ARG A 38 -2.97 8.19 11.23
CA ARG A 38 -2.29 8.07 12.53
C ARG A 38 -1.63 9.40 12.90
N PRO A 39 -1.37 9.67 14.19
CA PRO A 39 -0.58 10.82 14.58
C PRO A 39 0.82 10.78 13.94
N ASP A 40 1.26 11.91 13.39
CA ASP A 40 2.62 12.06 12.86
C ASP A 40 3.53 12.69 13.94
N PRO A 41 4.68 12.08 14.26
CA PRO A 41 5.63 12.64 15.22
C PRO A 41 6.14 14.05 14.84
N GLU A 42 6.14 14.38 13.55
CA GLU A 42 6.53 15.71 13.05
C GLU A 42 5.38 16.72 13.08
N GLY A 43 4.20 16.31 13.52
CA GLY A 43 2.99 17.13 13.64
C GLY A 43 1.92 16.79 12.62
N GLY A 44 0.66 16.92 13.02
CA GLY A 44 -0.49 16.55 12.20
C GLY A 44 -0.73 15.05 12.15
N TYR A 45 -1.21 14.55 11.03
CA TYR A 45 -1.61 13.16 10.85
C TYR A 45 -1.10 12.60 9.52
N GLU A 46 -0.54 11.40 9.56
CA GLU A 46 -0.16 10.65 8.36
C GLU A 46 -1.35 9.81 7.88
N LEU A 47 -1.67 9.94 6.61
CA LEU A 47 -2.76 9.19 5.97
C LEU A 47 -2.33 7.75 5.70
N VAL A 48 -2.94 6.79 6.35
CA VAL A 48 -2.64 5.35 6.20
C VAL A 48 -3.46 4.72 5.07
N ALA A 49 -4.76 5.03 4.98
CA ALA A 49 -5.64 4.53 3.94
C ALA A 49 -6.61 5.63 3.47
N GLY A 50 -6.91 5.65 2.18
CA GLY A 50 -7.85 6.61 1.57
C GLY A 50 -7.17 7.70 0.75
N HIS A 51 -5.97 7.49 0.23
CA HIS A 51 -5.21 8.47 -0.56
C HIS A 51 -5.98 8.98 -1.79
N ARG A 52 -6.73 8.12 -2.49
CA ARG A 52 -7.58 8.56 -3.60
C ARG A 52 -8.72 9.47 -3.14
N ARG A 53 -9.37 9.16 -2.01
CA ARG A 53 -10.42 10.01 -1.42
C ARG A 53 -9.87 11.34 -0.94
N HIS A 54 -8.67 11.35 -0.38
CA HIS A 54 -7.97 12.58 0.00
C HIS A 54 -7.73 13.45 -1.24
N ARG A 55 -7.14 12.89 -2.30
CA ARG A 55 -6.91 13.63 -3.55
C ARG A 55 -8.21 14.14 -4.19
N ALA A 56 -9.24 13.30 -4.23
CA ALA A 56 -10.55 13.67 -4.76
C ALA A 56 -11.22 14.79 -3.92
N SER A 57 -10.99 14.80 -2.60
CA SER A 57 -11.47 15.88 -1.72
C SER A 57 -10.78 17.21 -2.00
N GLU A 58 -9.47 17.19 -2.28
CA GLU A 58 -8.73 18.38 -2.73
C GLU A 58 -9.29 18.91 -4.05
N LEU A 59 -9.50 18.03 -5.04
CA LEU A 59 -10.09 18.39 -6.35
C LEU A 59 -11.54 18.90 -6.21
N ALA A 60 -12.28 18.43 -5.22
CA ALA A 60 -13.62 18.89 -4.87
C ALA A 60 -13.60 20.18 -4.03
N GLU A 61 -12.44 20.77 -3.78
CA GLU A 61 -12.26 21.99 -2.98
C GLU A 61 -12.85 21.87 -1.56
N LYS A 62 -12.78 20.69 -0.94
CA LYS A 62 -13.21 20.48 0.43
C LYS A 62 -12.09 20.88 1.40
N GLU A 63 -12.42 21.72 2.36
CA GLU A 63 -11.47 22.17 3.39
C GLU A 63 -11.11 21.07 4.39
N THR A 64 -12.04 20.14 4.62
CA THR A 64 -11.91 19.07 5.59
C THR A 64 -12.34 17.74 5.02
N MET A 65 -11.80 16.66 5.57
CA MET A 65 -12.13 15.29 5.23
C MET A 65 -12.28 14.45 6.51
N PRO A 66 -13.33 13.61 6.63
CA PRO A 66 -13.48 12.74 7.78
C PRO A 66 -12.39 11.66 7.79
N VAL A 67 -11.74 11.51 8.95
CA VAL A 67 -10.71 10.50 9.18
C VAL A 67 -10.94 9.77 10.50
N ILE A 68 -10.61 8.49 10.55
CA ILE A 68 -10.51 7.72 11.78
C ILE A 68 -9.04 7.71 12.18
N VAL A 69 -8.73 8.33 13.30
CA VAL A 69 -7.37 8.35 13.85
C VAL A 69 -7.15 7.08 14.66
N ARG A 70 -6.08 6.34 14.34
CA ARG A 70 -5.64 5.16 15.08
C ARG A 70 -4.19 5.34 15.52
N ASP A 71 -3.89 4.84 16.72
CA ASP A 71 -2.53 4.71 17.18
C ASP A 71 -1.92 3.43 16.58
N LEU A 72 -1.11 3.60 15.54
CA LEU A 72 -0.51 2.52 14.75
C LEU A 72 1.00 2.72 14.71
N ASP A 73 1.76 1.66 15.01
CA ASP A 73 3.19 1.65 14.73
C ASP A 73 3.45 1.58 13.22
N ASP A 74 4.72 1.71 12.81
CA ASP A 74 5.10 1.75 11.39
C ASP A 74 4.74 0.46 10.65
N ASP A 75 4.90 -0.70 11.29
CA ASP A 75 4.60 -1.99 10.66
C ASP A 75 3.09 -2.17 10.49
N ALA A 76 2.29 -1.88 11.51
CA ALA A 76 0.84 -1.96 11.44
C ALA A 76 0.26 -0.98 10.40
N ALA A 77 0.76 0.25 10.37
CA ALA A 77 0.36 1.24 9.40
C ALA A 77 0.72 0.82 7.96
N THR A 78 1.92 0.28 7.74
CA THR A 78 2.35 -0.24 6.44
C THR A 78 1.45 -1.38 5.96
N ILE A 79 1.12 -2.34 6.82
CA ILE A 79 0.24 -3.46 6.48
C ILE A 79 -1.15 -2.96 6.08
N ILE A 80 -1.74 -2.06 6.85
CA ILE A 80 -3.07 -1.48 6.54
C ILE A 80 -3.02 -0.70 5.22
N MET A 81 -1.98 0.11 5.00
CA MET A 81 -1.81 0.88 3.77
C MET A 81 -1.73 -0.04 2.55
N VAL A 82 -0.93 -1.10 2.61
CA VAL A 82 -0.80 -2.07 1.52
C VAL A 82 -2.12 -2.81 1.30
N ASP A 83 -2.75 -3.35 2.35
CA ASP A 83 -4.00 -4.12 2.23
C ASP A 83 -5.14 -3.30 1.64
N SER A 84 -5.23 -2.02 1.98
CA SER A 84 -6.24 -1.13 1.42
C SER A 84 -6.11 -0.88 -0.09
N ASN A 85 -4.96 -1.20 -0.67
CA ASN A 85 -4.66 -0.99 -2.09
C ASN A 85 -4.50 -2.28 -2.91
N LEU A 86 -4.10 -3.41 -2.29
CA LEU A 86 -3.89 -4.67 -3.01
C LEU A 86 -5.15 -5.23 -3.68
N GLN A 87 -6.33 -4.83 -3.23
CA GLN A 87 -7.63 -5.22 -3.80
C GLN A 87 -7.95 -4.49 -5.12
N ARG A 88 -7.12 -3.53 -5.54
CA ARG A 88 -7.34 -2.78 -6.78
C ARG A 88 -6.98 -3.64 -7.98
N GLU A 89 -7.90 -3.75 -8.95
CA GLU A 89 -7.71 -4.53 -10.17
C GLU A 89 -6.61 -3.97 -11.09
N SER A 90 -6.37 -2.67 -11.05
CA SER A 90 -5.47 -1.95 -11.97
C SER A 90 -4.10 -1.59 -11.36
N LEU A 91 -3.54 -2.46 -10.50
CA LEU A 91 -2.19 -2.23 -9.98
C LEU A 91 -1.13 -2.50 -11.05
N LEU A 92 -0.18 -1.56 -11.17
CA LEU A 92 1.02 -1.75 -11.98
C LEU A 92 1.92 -2.84 -11.37
N PRO A 93 2.71 -3.56 -12.18
CA PRO A 93 3.68 -4.52 -11.68
C PRO A 93 4.64 -3.94 -10.63
N SER A 94 5.14 -2.72 -10.85
CA SER A 94 5.99 -2.02 -9.89
C SER A 94 5.27 -1.73 -8.56
N GLU A 95 4.04 -1.23 -8.61
CA GLU A 95 3.23 -0.97 -7.41
C GLU A 95 3.02 -2.24 -6.59
N ARG A 96 2.70 -3.35 -7.25
CA ARG A 96 2.53 -4.66 -6.61
C ARG A 96 3.83 -5.18 -6.02
N ALA A 97 4.95 -5.01 -6.72
CA ALA A 97 6.27 -5.43 -6.28
C ALA A 97 6.69 -4.73 -4.98
N PHE A 98 6.62 -3.40 -4.94
CA PHE A 98 6.94 -2.62 -3.74
C PHE A 98 5.95 -2.86 -2.60
N ALA A 99 4.66 -3.01 -2.90
CA ALA A 99 3.63 -3.33 -1.90
C ALA A 99 3.92 -4.67 -1.21
N TYR A 100 4.23 -5.72 -1.97
CA TYR A 100 4.59 -7.02 -1.40
C TYR A 100 5.87 -6.94 -0.56
N LYS A 101 6.89 -6.23 -1.03
CA LYS A 101 8.13 -6.04 -0.27
C LYS A 101 7.87 -5.34 1.05
N MET A 102 7.19 -4.21 1.03
CA MET A 102 6.88 -3.42 2.23
C MET A 102 6.07 -4.23 3.24
N LYS A 103 5.04 -4.94 2.78
CA LYS A 103 4.21 -5.77 3.66
C LYS A 103 4.98 -6.94 4.24
N LEU A 104 5.80 -7.63 3.44
CA LEU A 104 6.62 -8.74 3.91
C LEU A 104 7.62 -8.29 4.98
N ASP A 105 8.28 -7.15 4.78
CA ASP A 105 9.24 -6.60 5.74
C ASP A 105 8.52 -6.23 7.06
N ALA A 106 7.38 -5.57 6.99
CA ALA A 106 6.57 -5.24 8.17
C ALA A 106 6.10 -6.49 8.94
N MET A 107 5.65 -7.54 8.23
CA MET A 107 5.25 -8.81 8.84
C MET A 107 6.41 -9.53 9.53
N LYS A 108 7.63 -9.49 8.95
CA LYS A 108 8.83 -10.05 9.56
C LYS A 108 9.20 -9.32 10.84
N HIS A 109 9.21 -7.98 10.84
CA HIS A 109 9.49 -7.18 12.04
C HIS A 109 8.49 -7.47 13.16
N GLN A 110 7.19 -7.59 12.86
CA GLN A 110 6.19 -7.99 13.85
C GLN A 110 6.45 -9.41 14.38
N GLY A 111 6.81 -10.34 13.50
CA GLY A 111 7.15 -11.71 13.87
C GLY A 111 8.34 -11.78 14.84
N GLU A 112 9.41 -11.05 14.59
CA GLU A 112 10.58 -10.97 15.45
C GLU A 112 10.26 -10.43 16.84
N ARG A 113 9.40 -9.40 16.94
CA ARG A 113 8.94 -8.85 18.23
C ARG A 113 8.16 -9.86 19.05
N VAL A 114 7.33 -10.70 18.41
CA VAL A 114 6.56 -11.75 19.09
C VAL A 114 7.45 -12.90 19.55
N ASP A 115 8.49 -13.26 18.79
CA ASP A 115 9.44 -14.33 19.16
C ASP A 115 10.26 -14.00 20.40
N LEU A 116 10.53 -12.72 20.65
CA LEU A 116 11.20 -12.28 21.88
C LEU A 116 10.31 -12.43 23.14
N THR A 117 9.00 -12.63 22.97
CA THR A 117 8.02 -12.65 24.06
C THR A 117 7.33 -14.00 24.28
N SER A 118 7.47 -14.99 23.38
CA SER A 118 6.76 -16.26 23.48
C SER A 118 7.61 -17.48 23.07
N SER A 119 7.71 -18.43 24.00
CA SER A 119 8.37 -19.74 23.83
C SER A 119 7.39 -20.84 23.38
N GLN A 120 6.57 -20.61 22.35
CA GLN A 120 5.72 -21.67 21.80
C GLN A 120 6.23 -22.15 20.44
N VAL A 121 6.72 -23.40 20.44
CA VAL A 121 7.08 -24.16 19.23
C VAL A 121 5.79 -24.69 18.60
N GLY A 122 5.20 -23.92 17.67
CA GLY A 122 4.15 -24.38 16.76
C GLY A 122 4.64 -24.24 15.33
N THR A 123 4.10 -25.02 14.40
CA THR A 123 4.40 -24.94 12.98
C THR A 123 4.02 -23.56 12.46
N ARG A 124 4.97 -22.63 12.48
CA ARG A 124 4.75 -21.23 12.13
C ARG A 124 4.84 -21.11 10.62
N LEU A 125 3.73 -20.75 9.98
CA LEU A 125 3.76 -20.37 8.56
C LEU A 125 4.72 -19.19 8.39
N ARG A 126 5.54 -19.25 7.35
CA ARG A 126 6.48 -18.17 7.02
C ARG A 126 5.71 -16.92 6.57
N ALA A 127 6.23 -15.75 6.85
CA ALA A 127 5.58 -14.48 6.47
C ALA A 127 5.26 -14.41 4.97
N ASP A 128 6.13 -14.94 4.11
CA ASP A 128 5.92 -15.01 2.67
C ASP A 128 4.79 -15.98 2.25
N GLU A 129 4.56 -17.04 3.00
CA GLU A 129 3.44 -17.97 2.79
C GLU A 129 2.11 -17.34 3.19
N ILE A 130 2.08 -16.64 4.33
CA ILE A 130 0.90 -15.90 4.80
C ILE A 130 0.53 -14.82 3.79
N LEU A 131 1.53 -14.04 3.34
CA LEU A 131 1.33 -13.00 2.33
C LEU A 131 0.76 -13.58 1.03
N ALA A 132 1.30 -14.71 0.56
CA ALA A 132 0.84 -15.39 -0.65
C ALA A 132 -0.62 -15.84 -0.53
N GLN A 133 -1.01 -16.43 0.60
CA GLN A 133 -2.40 -16.80 0.86
C GLN A 133 -3.33 -15.58 0.83
N GLN A 134 -2.96 -14.49 1.51
CA GLN A 134 -3.76 -13.27 1.57
C GLN A 134 -3.90 -12.59 0.20
N ALA A 135 -2.87 -12.70 -0.64
CA ALA A 135 -2.86 -12.15 -2.00
C ALA A 135 -3.54 -13.06 -3.04
N GLY A 136 -4.00 -14.24 -2.65
CA GLY A 136 -4.53 -15.23 -3.60
C GLY A 136 -3.50 -15.69 -4.64
N SER A 137 -2.21 -15.75 -4.26
CA SER A 137 -1.08 -15.99 -5.13
C SER A 137 -0.19 -17.11 -4.60
N SER A 138 0.75 -17.60 -5.40
CA SER A 138 1.77 -18.54 -4.93
C SER A 138 2.94 -17.78 -4.28
N ARG A 139 3.61 -18.44 -3.33
CA ARG A 139 4.84 -17.91 -2.72
C ARG A 139 5.89 -17.55 -3.76
N ASN A 140 6.09 -18.40 -4.76
CA ASN A 140 7.04 -18.14 -5.85
C ASN A 140 6.67 -16.88 -6.64
N GLN A 141 5.39 -16.65 -6.90
CA GLN A 141 4.93 -15.47 -7.62
C GLN A 141 5.15 -14.21 -6.79
N VAL A 142 4.87 -14.24 -5.49
CA VAL A 142 5.18 -13.13 -4.58
C VAL A 142 6.67 -12.78 -4.60
N GLN A 143 7.54 -13.80 -4.49
CA GLN A 143 9.00 -13.60 -4.53
C GLN A 143 9.48 -13.04 -5.88
N ARG A 144 8.89 -13.48 -6.98
CA ARG A 144 9.19 -12.93 -8.32
C ARG A 144 8.83 -11.45 -8.41
N PHE A 145 7.64 -11.05 -7.92
CA PHE A 145 7.30 -9.62 -7.86
C PHE A 145 8.28 -8.82 -7.01
N ILE A 146 8.68 -9.33 -5.84
CA ILE A 146 9.63 -8.65 -4.95
C ILE A 146 10.98 -8.44 -5.65
N ARG A 147 11.45 -9.41 -6.45
CA ARG A 147 12.70 -9.23 -7.22
C ARG A 147 12.65 -8.08 -8.22
N LEU A 148 11.48 -7.72 -8.75
CA LEU A 148 11.36 -6.54 -9.61
C LEU A 148 11.78 -5.23 -8.92
N THR A 149 11.73 -5.17 -7.59
CA THR A 149 12.18 -3.98 -6.84
C THR A 149 13.70 -3.75 -6.92
N GLU A 150 14.46 -4.72 -7.42
CA GLU A 150 15.91 -4.64 -7.62
C GLU A 150 16.28 -4.05 -8.98
N LEU A 151 15.31 -3.93 -9.90
CA LEU A 151 15.53 -3.34 -11.22
C LEU A 151 15.77 -1.83 -11.11
N ILE A 152 16.59 -1.32 -12.02
CA ILE A 152 16.72 0.13 -12.19
C ILE A 152 15.39 0.74 -12.66
N PRO A 153 15.11 2.02 -12.31
CA PRO A 153 13.81 2.64 -12.60
C PRO A 153 13.38 2.53 -14.06
N GLU A 154 14.31 2.68 -15.00
CA GLU A 154 14.04 2.63 -16.44
C GLU A 154 13.52 1.26 -16.89
N LEU A 155 14.08 0.17 -16.37
CA LEU A 155 13.61 -1.19 -16.67
C LEU A 155 12.26 -1.46 -16.00
N LEU A 156 12.07 -0.98 -14.79
CA LEU A 156 10.82 -1.11 -14.07
C LEU A 156 9.67 -0.38 -14.81
N ASP A 157 9.91 0.81 -15.32
CA ASP A 157 8.96 1.55 -16.15
C ASP A 157 8.62 0.78 -17.44
N MET A 158 9.61 0.12 -18.08
CA MET A 158 9.36 -0.73 -19.24
C MET A 158 8.48 -1.94 -18.93
N VAL A 159 8.57 -2.49 -17.72
CA VAL A 159 7.67 -3.56 -17.24
C VAL A 159 6.26 -3.02 -17.05
N ASP A 160 6.12 -1.86 -16.43
CA ASP A 160 4.81 -1.21 -16.21
C ASP A 160 4.13 -0.86 -17.53
N GLU A 161 4.89 -0.43 -18.53
CA GLU A 161 4.43 -0.13 -19.89
C GLU A 161 4.21 -1.39 -20.77
N LYS A 162 4.42 -2.59 -20.23
CA LYS A 162 4.32 -3.88 -20.92
C LYS A 162 5.29 -4.05 -22.09
N LYS A 163 6.38 -3.27 -22.11
CA LYS A 163 7.48 -3.41 -23.11
C LYS A 163 8.36 -4.62 -22.79
N ILE A 164 8.49 -4.95 -21.50
CA ILE A 164 9.15 -6.16 -21.00
C ILE A 164 8.11 -6.99 -20.25
N ALA A 165 8.02 -8.27 -20.60
CA ALA A 165 7.12 -9.19 -19.86
C ALA A 165 7.69 -9.49 -18.47
N LEU A 166 6.80 -9.85 -17.52
CA LEU A 166 7.19 -10.16 -16.15
C LEU A 166 8.24 -11.29 -16.05
N ASN A 167 8.10 -12.35 -16.85
CA ASN A 167 8.99 -13.50 -16.77
C ASN A 167 10.45 -13.17 -17.07
N PRO A 168 10.82 -12.51 -18.18
CA PRO A 168 12.19 -12.08 -18.39
C PRO A 168 12.64 -10.99 -17.41
N ALA A 169 11.73 -10.16 -16.90
CA ALA A 169 12.09 -9.03 -16.06
C ALA A 169 12.74 -9.43 -14.72
N TYR A 170 12.34 -10.56 -14.11
CA TYR A 170 12.97 -10.99 -12.86
C TYR A 170 14.17 -11.95 -13.06
N GLU A 171 14.59 -12.17 -14.30
CA GLU A 171 15.84 -12.86 -14.64
C GLU A 171 16.98 -11.88 -14.91
N LEU A 172 16.64 -10.58 -15.07
CA LEU A 172 17.59 -9.47 -15.20
C LEU A 172 18.21 -9.08 -13.87
#